data_ae5920f9fdf2a4295b71e6c33621356a
#
_entry.id   ae5920f9fdf2a4295b71e6c33621356a
#
_cell.length_a   1.000
_cell.length_b   1.000
_cell.length_c   1.000
_cell.angle_alpha   90.00
_cell.angle_beta   90.00
_cell.angle_gamma   90.00
#
_symmetry.space_group_name_H-M   'P 1'
#
loop_
_entity.id
_entity.type
_entity.pdbx_description
1 polymer ?
#
loop_
_entity_poly.entity_id
_entity_poly.type
_entity_poly.pdbx_seq_one_letter_code
_entity_poly.pdbx_strand_id
1 'polypeptide(L)'
;LAHRLYPAVYKLMSMGRIAGESIEPEKFVSDTVARDDKRLVTLTYDDMGMPSLSVTPPYDEDDIKEVTADQQRATQDPVSAFLLPVRATDTPCARTIPIFDGKRRFNLTFAHQGTKKIAPHDTSAPDGWGPSLDTIVCTMHYEAITPPAKKRRFTTVLRRNDEMKIWFAPFNDGRVYLPVRFEIPTPLGAAVMELNDLTATKSASLGRDEKSALVVSAQESTRF
;
A
#
# COMPACT_ATOMS: atom_id res chain seq x y z
N LEU A 1 -24.08 -4.97 -5.63
CA LEU A 1 -24.63 -6.12 -4.89
C LEU A 1 -23.68 -6.59 -3.78
N ALA A 2 -22.37 -6.70 -4.03
CA ALA A 2 -21.39 -7.16 -3.04
C ALA A 2 -21.25 -6.20 -1.84
N HIS A 3 -21.31 -4.89 -2.05
CA HIS A 3 -21.28 -3.90 -0.97
C HIS A 3 -22.48 -4.01 0.00
N ARG A 4 -23.64 -4.46 -0.50
CA ARG A 4 -24.80 -4.76 0.36
C ARG A 4 -24.63 -6.03 1.20
N LEU A 5 -23.77 -6.95 0.75
CA LEU A 5 -23.53 -8.23 1.42
C LEU A 5 -22.37 -8.15 2.43
N TYR A 6 -21.40 -7.29 2.21
CA TYR A 6 -20.20 -7.15 3.06
C TYR A 6 -19.72 -5.70 3.13
N PRO A 7 -20.43 -4.81 3.84
CA PRO A 7 -19.95 -3.45 4.04
C PRO A 7 -18.67 -3.50 4.89
N ALA A 8 -17.58 -3.00 4.32
CA ALA A 8 -16.33 -2.82 5.03
C ALA A 8 -15.77 -1.44 4.67
N VAL A 9 -15.29 -0.71 5.68
CA VAL A 9 -14.60 0.56 5.51
C VAL A 9 -13.20 0.38 6.06
N TYR A 10 -12.22 0.74 5.26
CA TYR A 10 -10.81 0.74 5.63
C TYR A 10 -10.29 2.17 5.58
N LYS A 11 -9.74 2.63 6.68
CA LYS A 11 -8.97 3.88 6.74
C LYS A 11 -7.54 3.52 7.04
N LEU A 12 -6.66 3.79 6.10
CA LEU A 12 -5.25 3.48 6.20
C LEU A 12 -4.47 4.79 6.20
N MET A 13 -3.49 4.90 7.07
CA MET A 13 -2.57 6.04 7.15
C MET A 13 -1.16 5.52 7.36
N SER A 14 -0.23 6.06 6.63
CA SER A 14 1.19 5.83 6.84
C SER A 14 1.94 7.15 6.92
N MET A 15 2.93 7.20 7.79
CA MET A 15 3.89 8.29 7.95
C MET A 15 5.29 7.70 7.83
N GLY A 16 6.15 8.38 7.10
CA GLY A 16 7.52 7.92 6.91
C GLY A 16 8.37 8.97 6.20
N ARG A 17 9.65 8.65 6.02
CA ARG A 17 10.64 9.50 5.37
C ARG A 17 11.13 8.84 4.09
N ILE A 18 11.42 9.64 3.07
CA ILE A 18 12.09 9.16 1.88
C ILE A 18 13.59 9.01 2.20
N ALA A 19 14.10 7.80 2.05
CA ALA A 19 15.50 7.44 2.26
C ALA A 19 16.04 6.75 1.00
N GLY A 20 16.64 7.53 0.11
CA GLY A 20 17.13 7.02 -1.17
C GLY A 20 15.98 6.49 -2.05
N GLU A 21 15.95 5.18 -2.29
CA GLU A 21 14.94 4.51 -3.11
C GLU A 21 13.90 3.74 -2.27
N SER A 22 13.86 4.00 -0.98
CA SER A 22 12.91 3.39 -0.06
C SER A 22 12.17 4.43 0.77
N ILE A 23 11.08 4.02 1.37
CA ILE A 23 10.44 4.73 2.47
C ILE A 23 10.88 4.08 3.77
N GLU A 24 11.39 4.88 4.70
CA GLU A 24 11.56 4.49 6.09
C GLU A 24 10.25 4.78 6.82
N PRO A 25 9.44 3.76 7.15
CA PRO A 25 8.18 3.97 7.82
C PRO A 25 8.43 4.40 9.27
N GLU A 26 7.62 5.33 9.77
CA GLU A 26 7.63 5.76 11.17
C GLU A 26 6.38 5.26 11.90
N LYS A 27 5.24 5.33 11.23
CA LYS A 27 3.96 4.91 11.81
C LYS A 27 2.98 4.50 10.73
N PHE A 28 2.27 3.40 10.99
CA PHE A 28 1.14 2.96 10.20
C PHE A 28 -0.09 2.77 11.09
N VAL A 29 -1.24 3.17 10.61
CA VAL A 29 -2.53 2.98 11.27
C VAL A 29 -3.52 2.40 10.27
N SER A 30 -4.17 1.31 10.66
CA SER A 30 -5.30 0.73 9.93
C SER A 30 -6.52 0.71 10.86
N ASP A 31 -7.53 1.52 10.53
CA ASP A 31 -8.83 1.50 11.19
C ASP A 31 -9.84 0.81 10.25
N THR A 32 -10.26 -0.36 10.64
CA THR A 32 -11.14 -1.22 9.84
C THR A 32 -12.47 -1.39 10.54
N VAL A 33 -13.55 -1.15 9.80
CA VAL A 33 -14.92 -1.46 10.24
C VAL A 33 -15.51 -2.41 9.20
N ALA A 34 -15.76 -3.66 9.60
CA ALA A 34 -16.38 -4.67 8.74
C ALA A 34 -17.58 -5.28 9.47
N ARG A 35 -18.79 -4.93 9.05
CA ARG A 35 -20.03 -5.22 9.77
C ARG A 35 -19.97 -4.64 11.19
N ASP A 36 -20.05 -5.50 12.21
CA ASP A 36 -19.99 -5.13 13.64
C ASP A 36 -18.58 -5.27 14.21
N ASP A 37 -17.61 -5.74 13.42
CA ASP A 37 -16.22 -5.91 13.83
C ASP A 37 -15.42 -4.66 13.51
N LYS A 38 -14.88 -4.03 14.56
CA LYS A 38 -13.97 -2.88 14.45
C LYS A 38 -12.60 -3.30 14.91
N ARG A 39 -11.58 -2.90 14.16
CA ARG A 39 -10.20 -3.18 14.54
C ARG A 39 -9.27 -2.04 14.19
N LEU A 40 -8.55 -1.60 15.21
CA LEU A 40 -7.47 -0.62 15.06
C LEU A 40 -6.14 -1.35 15.18
N VAL A 41 -5.32 -1.24 14.14
CA VAL A 41 -3.94 -1.74 14.12
C VAL A 41 -3.01 -0.56 14.01
N THR A 42 -2.01 -0.49 14.87
CA THR A 42 -0.95 0.53 14.81
C THR A 42 0.40 -0.17 14.81
N LEU A 43 1.23 0.18 13.83
CA LEU A 43 2.66 -0.13 13.81
C LEU A 43 3.42 1.16 14.07
N THR A 44 4.39 1.13 14.98
CA THR A 44 5.33 2.23 15.21
C THR A 44 6.73 1.66 15.04
N TYR A 45 7.55 2.31 14.23
CA TYR A 45 8.89 1.83 13.90
C TYR A 45 9.93 2.58 14.71
N ASP A 46 10.92 1.85 15.21
CA ASP A 46 12.09 2.43 15.86
C ASP A 46 13.15 2.88 14.81
N ASP A 47 14.25 3.49 15.30
CA ASP A 47 15.34 3.96 14.46
C ASP A 47 16.10 2.84 13.72
N MET A 48 15.87 1.59 14.09
CA MET A 48 16.42 0.40 13.43
C MET A 48 15.42 -0.25 12.45
N GLY A 49 14.25 0.37 12.25
CA GLY A 49 13.18 -0.12 11.39
C GLY A 49 12.45 -1.34 11.95
N MET A 50 12.47 -1.53 13.29
CA MET A 50 11.70 -2.61 13.92
C MET A 50 10.32 -2.10 14.29
N PRO A 51 9.24 -2.78 13.83
CA PRO A 51 7.89 -2.41 14.16
C PRO A 51 7.50 -2.89 15.56
N SER A 52 6.85 -2.02 16.32
CA SER A 52 6.07 -2.34 17.51
C SER A 52 4.60 -2.34 17.17
N LEU A 53 3.88 -3.39 17.56
CA LEU A 53 2.48 -3.63 17.20
C LEU A 53 1.54 -3.33 18.36
N SER A 54 0.49 -2.55 18.11
CA SER A 54 -0.68 -2.39 18.96
C SER A 54 -1.95 -2.74 18.19
N VAL A 55 -2.82 -3.59 18.76
CA VAL A 55 -4.07 -4.02 18.11
C VAL A 55 -5.22 -3.95 19.11
N THR A 56 -6.31 -3.33 18.70
CA THR A 56 -7.54 -3.22 19.52
C THR A 56 -8.77 -3.50 18.67
N PRO A 57 -9.61 -4.49 19.04
CA PRO A 57 -9.34 -5.55 20.00
C PRO A 57 -8.20 -6.47 19.54
N PRO A 58 -7.57 -7.23 20.45
CA PRO A 58 -6.51 -8.17 20.09
C PRO A 58 -6.97 -9.17 19.03
N TYR A 59 -6.02 -9.71 18.28
CA TYR A 59 -6.31 -10.84 17.40
C TYR A 59 -6.61 -12.10 18.21
N ASP A 60 -7.50 -12.94 17.72
CA ASP A 60 -7.69 -14.28 18.27
C ASP A 60 -6.41 -15.09 18.00
N GLU A 61 -5.95 -15.86 18.98
CA GLU A 61 -4.72 -16.68 18.88
C GLU A 61 -4.74 -17.63 17.67
N ASP A 62 -5.90 -18.22 17.39
CA ASP A 62 -6.09 -19.10 16.22
C ASP A 62 -6.03 -18.36 14.87
N ASP A 63 -6.13 -17.06 14.87
CA ASP A 63 -6.17 -16.23 13.66
C ASP A 63 -4.83 -15.65 13.25
N ILE A 64 -3.81 -15.81 14.09
CA ILE A 64 -2.46 -15.32 13.86
C ILE A 64 -1.46 -16.48 13.71
N LYS A 65 -0.41 -16.22 13.00
CA LYS A 65 0.83 -17.01 13.02
C LYS A 65 1.94 -16.09 13.45
N GLU A 66 2.78 -16.61 14.30
CA GLU A 66 3.93 -15.86 14.79
C GLU A 66 4.78 -15.38 13.60
N VAL A 67 5.14 -14.11 13.63
CA VAL A 67 6.12 -13.47 12.74
C VAL A 67 7.32 -13.15 13.60
N THR A 68 8.44 -13.81 13.32
CA THR A 68 9.65 -13.62 14.14
C THR A 68 10.22 -12.21 14.00
N ALA A 69 10.99 -11.74 14.98
CA ALA A 69 11.64 -10.43 14.93
C ALA A 69 12.51 -10.26 13.66
N ASP A 70 13.22 -11.30 13.24
CA ASP A 70 14.02 -11.26 12.00
C ASP A 70 13.16 -11.10 10.74
N GLN A 71 11.98 -11.71 10.72
CA GLN A 71 11.03 -11.54 9.61
C GLN A 71 10.39 -10.14 9.60
N GLN A 72 10.27 -9.48 10.74
CA GLN A 72 9.71 -8.13 10.85
C GLN A 72 10.75 -7.05 10.52
N ARG A 73 12.04 -7.35 10.66
CA ARG A 73 13.13 -6.40 10.42
C ARG A 73 13.12 -5.89 8.97
N ALA A 74 13.34 -4.57 8.81
CA ALA A 74 13.42 -3.90 7.52
C ALA A 74 12.19 -4.12 6.62
N THR A 75 11.01 -4.29 7.21
CA THR A 75 9.74 -4.33 6.48
C THR A 75 9.13 -2.94 6.37
N GLN A 76 8.34 -2.76 5.32
CA GLN A 76 7.45 -1.60 5.20
C GLN A 76 6.03 -1.97 5.65
N ASP A 77 5.23 -0.96 5.93
CA ASP A 77 3.79 -1.13 6.11
C ASP A 77 3.06 -1.20 4.75
N PRO A 78 1.80 -1.67 4.72
CA PRO A 78 1.06 -1.86 3.48
C PRO A 78 0.82 -0.59 2.65
N VAL A 79 0.90 0.61 3.24
CA VAL A 79 0.68 1.87 2.51
C VAL A 79 2.00 2.40 1.97
N SER A 80 3.03 2.49 2.82
CA SER A 80 4.35 2.98 2.41
C SER A 80 4.98 2.11 1.32
N ALA A 81 4.66 0.82 1.29
CA ALA A 81 5.13 -0.11 0.26
C ALA A 81 4.69 0.25 -1.17
N PHE A 82 3.65 1.05 -1.33
CA PHE A 82 3.18 1.54 -2.62
C PHE A 82 3.66 2.95 -2.97
N LEU A 83 4.40 3.59 -2.09
CA LEU A 83 5.05 4.86 -2.35
C LEU A 83 6.46 4.56 -2.82
N LEU A 84 6.73 4.69 -4.11
CA LEU A 84 7.96 4.23 -4.71
C LEU A 84 8.90 5.38 -5.05
N PRO A 85 9.84 5.76 -4.16
CA PRO A 85 10.93 6.67 -4.50
C PRO A 85 11.79 6.02 -5.58
N VAL A 86 12.23 6.83 -6.54
CA VAL A 86 13.11 6.38 -7.62
C VAL A 86 14.18 7.43 -7.92
N ARG A 87 15.31 6.99 -8.44
CA ARG A 87 16.26 7.89 -9.07
C ARG A 87 15.77 8.29 -10.45
N ALA A 88 16.24 9.41 -10.95
CA ALA A 88 15.76 10.01 -12.19
C ALA A 88 15.80 9.08 -13.43
N THR A 89 16.63 8.03 -13.40
CA THR A 89 16.82 7.09 -14.52
C THR A 89 16.14 5.75 -14.31
N ASP A 90 15.51 5.52 -13.15
CA ASP A 90 15.02 4.21 -12.76
C ASP A 90 13.50 4.09 -12.92
N THR A 91 13.04 2.86 -13.07
CA THR A 91 11.61 2.54 -13.09
C THR A 91 11.12 2.21 -11.68
N PRO A 92 9.90 2.58 -11.30
CA PRO A 92 9.31 2.16 -10.03
C PRO A 92 9.11 0.65 -9.92
N CYS A 93 9.04 -0.06 -11.05
CA CYS A 93 8.98 -1.52 -11.10
C CYS A 93 10.39 -2.15 -10.90
N ALA A 94 10.51 -3.45 -11.01
CA ALA A 94 11.75 -4.22 -10.83
C ALA A 94 12.30 -4.20 -9.38
N ARG A 95 11.41 -4.29 -8.40
CA ARG A 95 11.76 -4.37 -6.99
C ARG A 95 10.87 -5.34 -6.22
N THR A 96 11.41 -5.88 -5.14
CA THR A 96 10.67 -6.68 -4.16
C THR A 96 10.64 -5.93 -2.84
N ILE A 97 9.45 -5.73 -2.29
CA ILE A 97 9.23 -4.97 -1.05
C ILE A 97 8.74 -5.94 0.03
N PRO A 98 9.49 -6.08 1.12
CA PRO A 98 9.06 -6.84 2.28
C PRO A 98 8.02 -6.05 3.10
N ILE A 99 6.87 -6.66 3.39
CA ILE A 99 5.76 -6.00 4.08
C ILE A 99 5.37 -6.76 5.35
N PHE A 100 5.13 -6.01 6.42
CA PHE A 100 4.47 -6.48 7.62
C PHE A 100 3.22 -5.63 7.91
N ASP A 101 2.06 -6.28 7.99
CA ASP A 101 0.78 -5.60 8.18
C ASP A 101 0.25 -5.66 9.62
N GLY A 102 1.12 -6.05 10.57
CA GLY A 102 0.75 -6.29 11.97
C GLY A 102 0.22 -7.70 12.24
N LYS A 103 0.03 -8.51 11.20
CA LYS A 103 -0.46 -9.88 11.31
C LYS A 103 0.29 -10.86 10.40
N ARG A 104 0.72 -10.40 9.23
CA ARG A 104 1.31 -11.24 8.18
C ARG A 104 2.58 -10.61 7.67
N ARG A 105 3.51 -11.47 7.30
CA ARG A 105 4.73 -11.12 6.58
C ARG A 105 4.63 -11.65 5.15
N PHE A 106 4.75 -10.78 4.18
CA PHE A 106 4.69 -11.11 2.76
C PHE A 106 5.61 -10.19 1.94
N ASN A 107 5.92 -10.60 0.73
CA ASN A 107 6.61 -9.77 -0.25
C ASN A 107 5.63 -9.34 -1.33
N LEU A 108 5.82 -8.13 -1.86
CA LEU A 108 5.27 -7.69 -3.14
C LEU A 108 6.43 -7.49 -4.11
N THR A 109 6.40 -8.22 -5.22
CA THR A 109 7.38 -8.07 -6.30
C THR A 109 6.71 -7.36 -7.46
N PHE A 110 7.33 -6.27 -7.92
CA PHE A 110 6.85 -5.50 -9.07
C PHE A 110 7.76 -5.75 -10.27
N ALA A 111 7.15 -5.97 -11.45
CA ALA A 111 7.87 -6.06 -12.70
C ALA A 111 7.27 -5.11 -13.74
N HIS A 112 8.11 -4.47 -14.55
CA HIS A 112 7.67 -3.51 -15.54
C HIS A 112 6.89 -4.19 -16.67
N GLN A 113 5.71 -3.66 -17.00
CA GLN A 113 4.88 -4.15 -18.09
C GLN A 113 4.80 -3.16 -19.25
N GLY A 114 4.89 -1.86 -19.00
CA GLY A 114 4.79 -0.83 -20.01
C GLY A 114 4.33 0.51 -19.45
N THR A 115 3.84 1.37 -20.34
CA THR A 115 3.28 2.67 -19.99
C THR A 115 1.87 2.79 -20.53
N LYS A 116 1.00 3.54 -19.86
CA LYS A 116 -0.37 3.79 -20.30
C LYS A 116 -0.84 5.16 -19.83
N LYS A 117 -1.54 5.87 -20.72
CA LYS A 117 -2.30 7.05 -20.31
C LYS A 117 -3.63 6.63 -19.71
N ILE A 118 -3.96 7.20 -18.56
CA ILE A 118 -5.26 7.03 -17.93
C ILE A 118 -5.90 8.40 -17.69
N ALA A 119 -7.22 8.49 -17.82
CA ALA A 119 -7.96 9.62 -17.33
C ALA A 119 -8.36 9.36 -15.89
N PRO A 120 -8.08 10.27 -14.93
CA PRO A 120 -8.61 10.17 -13.58
C PRO A 120 -10.15 10.12 -13.64
N HIS A 121 -10.75 9.27 -12.81
CA HIS A 121 -12.21 9.07 -12.85
C HIS A 121 -12.99 10.25 -12.25
N ASP A 122 -12.32 11.12 -11.50
CA ASP A 122 -12.96 12.27 -10.84
C ASP A 122 -12.13 13.54 -11.01
N THR A 123 -12.83 14.67 -10.97
CA THR A 123 -12.28 16.02 -11.09
C THR A 123 -11.44 16.50 -9.90
N SER A 124 -11.29 15.68 -8.88
CA SER A 124 -10.43 15.89 -7.70
C SER A 124 -9.00 15.41 -7.94
N ALA A 125 -8.51 15.50 -9.18
CA ALA A 125 -7.10 15.21 -9.42
C ALA A 125 -6.22 16.09 -8.52
N PRO A 126 -5.18 15.51 -7.87
CA PRO A 126 -4.25 16.30 -7.07
C PRO A 126 -3.73 17.50 -7.86
N ASP A 127 -3.47 18.60 -7.16
CA ASP A 127 -2.90 19.80 -7.79
C ASP A 127 -1.68 19.45 -8.62
N GLY A 128 -1.72 19.78 -9.92
CA GLY A 128 -0.67 19.47 -10.89
C GLY A 128 -0.91 18.23 -11.75
N TRP A 129 -1.98 17.44 -11.50
CA TRP A 129 -2.40 16.39 -12.43
C TRP A 129 -3.44 16.94 -13.41
N GLY A 130 -3.16 16.75 -14.70
CA GLY A 130 -4.07 17.14 -15.76
C GLY A 130 -5.19 16.11 -15.99
N PRO A 131 -6.01 16.31 -17.03
CA PRO A 131 -7.11 15.41 -17.38
C PRO A 131 -6.63 14.02 -17.85
N SER A 132 -5.33 13.84 -17.99
CA SER A 132 -4.70 12.59 -18.45
C SER A 132 -3.35 12.44 -17.75
N LEU A 133 -3.13 11.26 -17.17
CA LEU A 133 -1.89 10.88 -16.48
C LEU A 133 -1.10 9.89 -17.31
N ASP A 134 0.18 10.18 -17.53
CA ASP A 134 1.13 9.20 -18.02
C ASP A 134 1.53 8.30 -16.84
N THR A 135 1.24 7.01 -16.95
CA THR A 135 1.50 6.05 -15.90
C THR A 135 2.45 4.95 -16.35
N ILE A 136 3.22 4.44 -15.39
CA ILE A 136 3.99 3.21 -15.56
C ILE A 136 3.15 2.06 -15.02
N VAL A 137 2.99 1.02 -15.84
CA VAL A 137 2.24 -0.19 -15.47
C VAL A 137 3.23 -1.25 -15.01
N CYS A 138 3.03 -1.73 -13.80
CA CYS A 138 3.75 -2.88 -13.26
C CYS A 138 2.80 -4.06 -13.07
N THR A 139 3.28 -5.28 -13.30
CA THR A 139 2.69 -6.46 -12.70
C THR A 139 3.07 -6.53 -11.24
N MET A 140 2.22 -7.12 -10.42
CA MET A 140 2.44 -7.28 -8.98
C MET A 140 2.22 -8.73 -8.59
N HIS A 141 3.23 -9.34 -7.97
CA HIS A 141 3.18 -10.68 -7.44
C HIS A 141 3.20 -10.67 -5.90
N TYR A 142 2.32 -11.44 -5.28
CA TYR A 142 2.21 -11.59 -3.83
C TYR A 142 2.82 -12.92 -3.37
N GLU A 143 3.82 -12.86 -2.51
CA GLU A 143 4.46 -14.02 -1.88
C GLU A 143 4.24 -14.00 -0.37
N ALA A 144 3.51 -14.97 0.17
CA ALA A 144 3.33 -15.12 1.61
C ALA A 144 4.59 -15.73 2.25
N ILE A 145 5.23 -15.01 3.15
CA ILE A 145 6.36 -15.52 3.94
C ILE A 145 5.84 -16.25 5.19
N THR A 146 4.86 -15.66 5.90
CA THR A 146 4.13 -16.38 6.93
C THR A 146 2.87 -17.02 6.35
N PRO A 147 2.65 -18.32 6.55
CA PRO A 147 1.45 -18.96 6.07
C PRO A 147 0.22 -18.37 6.78
N PRO A 148 -0.92 -18.24 6.08
CA PRO A 148 -2.14 -17.77 6.72
C PRO A 148 -2.60 -18.77 7.79
N ALA A 149 -3.02 -18.29 8.94
CA ALA A 149 -3.56 -19.13 10.02
C ALA A 149 -4.82 -19.89 9.55
N LYS A 150 -5.69 -19.22 8.80
CA LYS A 150 -6.87 -19.82 8.16
C LYS A 150 -6.82 -19.58 6.65
N LYS A 151 -7.22 -20.56 5.86
CA LYS A 151 -7.35 -20.42 4.40
C LYS A 151 -8.49 -19.44 4.07
N ARG A 152 -8.14 -18.19 3.80
CA ARG A 152 -9.10 -17.18 3.33
C ARG A 152 -9.12 -17.15 1.80
N ARG A 153 -10.30 -17.12 1.20
CA ARG A 153 -10.48 -17.12 -0.27
C ARG A 153 -9.71 -15.99 -0.94
N PHE A 154 -9.73 -14.80 -0.37
CA PHE A 154 -9.03 -13.64 -0.92
C PHE A 154 -7.51 -13.84 -0.97
N THR A 155 -6.89 -14.31 0.12
CA THR A 155 -5.45 -14.61 0.14
C THR A 155 -5.09 -15.70 -0.88
N THR A 156 -5.99 -16.64 -1.13
CA THR A 156 -5.78 -17.68 -2.16
C THR A 156 -5.81 -17.09 -3.57
N VAL A 157 -6.69 -16.13 -3.82
CA VAL A 157 -6.75 -15.41 -5.10
C VAL A 157 -5.46 -14.62 -5.32
N LEU A 158 -5.00 -13.85 -4.35
CA LEU A 158 -3.75 -13.07 -4.46
C LEU A 158 -2.53 -13.96 -4.73
N ARG A 159 -2.42 -15.10 -4.03
CA ARG A 159 -1.28 -16.03 -4.17
C ARG A 159 -1.23 -16.75 -5.52
N ARG A 160 -2.34 -16.87 -6.21
CA ARG A 160 -2.46 -17.58 -7.51
C ARG A 160 -2.54 -16.63 -8.69
N ASN A 161 -2.47 -15.33 -8.43
CA ASN A 161 -2.74 -14.34 -9.44
C ASN A 161 -1.45 -13.58 -9.78
N ASP A 162 -0.82 -14.00 -10.85
CA ASP A 162 0.39 -13.35 -11.41
C ASP A 162 0.00 -12.21 -12.39
N GLU A 163 -1.30 -11.96 -12.58
CA GLU A 163 -1.80 -10.96 -13.52
C GLU A 163 -2.31 -9.68 -12.83
N MET A 164 -2.04 -9.55 -11.52
CA MET A 164 -2.35 -8.29 -10.81
C MET A 164 -1.53 -7.15 -11.41
N LYS A 165 -2.19 -6.02 -11.65
CA LYS A 165 -1.56 -4.83 -12.23
C LYS A 165 -1.74 -3.63 -11.33
N ILE A 166 -0.74 -2.77 -11.38
CA ILE A 166 -0.75 -1.49 -10.71
C ILE A 166 -0.22 -0.42 -11.66
N TRP A 167 -0.89 0.73 -11.66
CA TRP A 167 -0.49 1.91 -12.41
C TRP A 167 0.08 2.93 -11.46
N PHE A 168 1.29 3.34 -11.71
CA PHE A 168 1.98 4.34 -10.95
C PHE A 168 2.09 5.65 -11.73
N ALA A 169 1.67 6.76 -11.13
CA ALA A 169 1.86 8.09 -11.67
C ALA A 169 3.06 8.78 -11.00
N PRO A 170 3.83 9.57 -11.75
CA PRO A 170 4.91 10.37 -11.19
C PRO A 170 4.35 11.50 -10.32
N PHE A 171 5.00 11.74 -9.19
CA PHE A 171 4.73 12.81 -8.25
C PHE A 171 6.04 13.48 -7.84
N ASN A 172 5.99 14.76 -7.46
CA ASN A 172 7.18 15.52 -7.04
C ASN A 172 8.32 15.44 -8.08
N ASP A 173 8.04 15.89 -9.31
CA ASP A 173 8.97 15.88 -10.45
C ASP A 173 9.52 14.48 -10.78
N GLY A 174 8.71 13.44 -10.57
CA GLY A 174 9.07 12.06 -10.86
C GLY A 174 10.00 11.41 -9.83
N ARG A 175 10.22 12.05 -8.69
CA ARG A 175 11.04 11.49 -7.59
C ARG A 175 10.33 10.41 -6.79
N VAL A 176 8.99 10.42 -6.81
CA VAL A 176 8.14 9.43 -6.16
C VAL A 176 7.06 9.02 -7.13
N TYR A 177 6.77 7.74 -7.19
CA TYR A 177 5.64 7.21 -7.92
C TYR A 177 4.55 6.78 -6.95
N LEU A 178 3.31 7.19 -7.24
CA LEU A 178 2.13 6.90 -6.44
C LEU A 178 1.19 5.96 -7.18
N PRO A 179 0.56 5.01 -6.49
CA PRO A 179 -0.41 4.11 -7.10
C PRO A 179 -1.69 4.89 -7.40
N VAL A 180 -2.12 4.87 -8.64
CA VAL A 180 -3.36 5.54 -9.07
C VAL A 180 -4.45 4.56 -9.47
N ARG A 181 -4.07 3.32 -9.78
CA ARG A 181 -5.03 2.27 -10.13
C ARG A 181 -4.44 0.90 -9.81
N PHE A 182 -5.29 0.02 -9.28
CA PHE A 182 -5.04 -1.41 -9.11
C PHE A 182 -6.05 -2.20 -9.91
N GLU A 183 -5.63 -3.31 -10.46
CA GLU A 183 -6.49 -4.27 -11.11
C GLU A 183 -6.11 -5.69 -10.67
N ILE A 184 -7.07 -6.37 -10.05
CA ILE A 184 -6.92 -7.72 -9.54
C ILE A 184 -7.89 -8.61 -10.30
N PRO A 185 -7.43 -9.48 -11.20
CA PRO A 185 -8.29 -10.45 -11.87
C PRO A 185 -9.00 -11.36 -10.85
N THR A 186 -10.28 -11.57 -11.05
CA THR A 186 -11.11 -12.47 -10.26
C THR A 186 -11.90 -13.38 -11.17
N PRO A 187 -12.43 -14.51 -10.68
CA PRO A 187 -13.26 -15.40 -11.51
C PRO A 187 -14.53 -14.75 -12.11
N LEU A 188 -14.95 -13.60 -11.57
CA LEU A 188 -16.13 -12.86 -12.03
C LEU A 188 -15.78 -11.61 -12.84
N GLY A 189 -14.52 -11.40 -13.17
CA GLY A 189 -14.00 -10.22 -13.84
C GLY A 189 -12.85 -9.58 -13.05
N ALA A 190 -12.48 -8.34 -13.36
CA ALA A 190 -11.43 -7.62 -12.65
C ALA A 190 -12.02 -6.77 -11.50
N ALA A 191 -11.46 -6.88 -10.31
CA ALA A 191 -11.65 -5.89 -9.27
C ALA A 191 -10.71 -4.71 -9.56
N VAL A 192 -11.28 -3.52 -9.70
CA VAL A 192 -10.53 -2.29 -9.97
C VAL A 192 -10.68 -1.35 -8.79
N MET A 193 -9.54 -0.84 -8.33
CA MET A 193 -9.46 0.22 -7.33
C MET A 193 -8.73 1.40 -7.94
N GLU A 194 -9.25 2.60 -7.74
CA GLU A 194 -8.67 3.84 -8.25
C GLU A 194 -8.49 4.84 -7.13
N LEU A 195 -7.42 5.62 -7.20
CA LEU A 195 -7.18 6.71 -6.27
C LEU A 195 -8.17 7.83 -6.58
N ASN A 196 -9.00 8.21 -5.59
CA ASN A 196 -10.01 9.25 -5.74
C ASN A 196 -9.51 10.60 -5.25
N ASP A 197 -8.64 10.62 -4.25
CA ASP A 197 -8.11 11.86 -3.66
C ASP A 197 -6.69 11.63 -3.15
N LEU A 198 -5.83 12.61 -3.35
CA LEU A 198 -4.48 12.65 -2.82
C LEU A 198 -4.19 14.04 -2.28
N THR A 199 -3.97 14.13 -0.99
CA THR A 199 -3.49 15.35 -0.36
C THR A 199 -2.02 15.18 0.02
N ALA A 200 -1.14 16.00 -0.56
CA ALA A 200 0.26 16.05 -0.20
C ALA A 200 0.54 17.33 0.58
N THR A 201 1.01 17.20 1.81
CA THR A 201 1.45 18.34 2.62
C THR A 201 2.97 18.37 2.65
N LYS A 202 3.58 19.45 2.13
CA LYS A 202 5.00 19.72 2.37
C LYS A 202 5.15 20.15 3.82
N SER A 203 5.78 19.33 4.64
CA SER A 203 6.23 19.79 5.95
C SER A 203 7.33 20.83 5.74
N ALA A 204 7.12 22.05 6.25
CA ALA A 204 8.15 23.07 6.25
C ALA A 204 9.34 22.58 7.08
N SER A 205 10.50 22.44 6.44
CA SER A 205 11.71 21.98 7.09
C SER A 205 12.17 23.03 8.12
N LEU A 206 12.20 22.65 9.38
CA LEU A 206 13.03 23.30 10.38
C LEU A 206 14.44 22.68 10.27
N GLY A 207 15.30 23.35 9.47
CA GLY A 207 16.76 23.21 9.53
C GLY A 207 17.40 22.02 8.81
N ARG A 208 18.22 22.34 7.86
CA ARG A 208 19.44 21.70 7.30
C ARG A 208 19.49 20.22 6.87
N ASP A 209 18.45 19.43 6.99
CA ASP A 209 18.35 18.16 6.30
C ASP A 209 16.96 18.06 5.66
N GLU A 210 16.93 17.90 4.36
CA GLU A 210 15.69 17.86 3.55
C GLU A 210 14.95 16.53 3.81
N LYS A 211 14.32 16.44 4.99
CA LYS A 211 13.46 15.33 5.38
C LYS A 211 12.04 15.65 4.92
N SER A 212 11.69 15.22 3.73
CA SER A 212 10.31 15.29 3.27
C SER A 212 9.49 14.20 3.98
N ALA A 213 8.65 14.60 4.93
CA ALA A 213 7.66 13.70 5.50
C ALA A 213 6.51 13.56 4.51
N LEU A 214 6.18 12.34 4.13
CA LEU A 214 5.02 12.03 3.30
C LEU A 214 3.95 11.39 4.16
N VAL A 215 2.79 12.04 4.26
CA VAL A 215 1.60 11.48 4.91
C VAL A 215 0.63 11.09 3.80
N VAL A 216 0.32 9.81 3.70
CA VAL A 216 -0.69 9.31 2.76
C VAL A 216 -1.83 8.70 3.54
N SER A 217 -3.03 9.16 3.25
CA SER A 217 -4.27 8.54 3.72
C SER A 217 -5.04 8.00 2.53
N ALA A 218 -5.43 6.73 2.60
CA ALA A 218 -6.33 6.12 1.65
C ALA A 218 -7.65 5.79 2.35
N GLN A 219 -8.75 6.23 1.78
CA GLN A 219 -10.07 5.81 2.19
C GLN A 219 -10.67 5.00 1.04
N GLU A 220 -10.87 3.72 1.27
CA GLU A 220 -11.48 2.84 0.28
C GLU A 220 -12.98 2.68 0.55
N SER A 221 -13.79 2.97 -0.45
CA SER A 221 -15.14 2.46 -0.55
C SER A 221 -15.19 1.51 -1.75
N THR A 222 -15.14 0.23 -1.50
CA THR A 222 -15.16 -0.80 -2.55
C THR A 222 -16.47 -0.72 -3.33
N ARG A 223 -16.42 -0.28 -4.59
CA ARG A 223 -17.52 -0.46 -5.54
C ARG A 223 -17.17 -1.66 -6.43
N PHE A 224 -17.90 -2.74 -6.29
CA PHE A 224 -17.92 -3.86 -7.22
C PHE A 224 -19.07 -3.70 -8.19
#